data_dddb46fb6f6fb0a904cbef4fa04baa6c
#
_entry.id   dddb46fb6f6fb0a904cbef4fa04baa6c
#
_cell.length_a   1.000
_cell.length_b   1.000
_cell.length_c   1.000
_cell.angle_alpha   90.00
_cell.angle_beta   90.00
_cell.angle_gamma   90.00
#
_symmetry.space_group_name_H-M   'P 1'
#
loop_
_entity.id
_entity.type
_entity.pdbx_description
1 polymer ?
#
loop_
_entity_poly.entity_id
_entity_poly.type
_entity_poly.pdbx_seq_one_letter_code
_entity_poly.pdbx_strand_id
1 'polypeptide(L)'
;PHIEVLKSVLDDIAAEGKYTNVKVDEAHSTGSDDYGDISCLMPLVHFGTGGQVGGFHNPDFEFVDPYLAYVVTAKIYALTTYRLMKDGAKAAKENIADYKPIMTKEEYIAFQDSMQTSEDIPMTDLPIVGLHK
;
A
#
# COMPACT_ATOMS: atom_id res chain seq x y z
N PRO A 1 3.86 16.61 -3.69
CA PRO A 1 3.78 16.48 -5.16
C PRO A 1 3.24 15.12 -5.61
N HIS A 2 3.67 13.99 -4.98
CA HIS A 2 3.31 12.65 -5.46
C HIS A 2 1.84 12.33 -5.27
N ILE A 3 1.18 12.87 -4.28
CA ILE A 3 -0.23 12.62 -4.00
C ILE A 3 -1.17 13.35 -4.98
N GLU A 4 -0.71 14.43 -5.63
CA GLU A 4 -1.55 15.25 -6.49
C GLU A 4 -2.05 14.49 -7.73
N VAL A 5 -1.23 13.60 -8.29
CA VAL A 5 -1.65 12.77 -9.42
C VAL A 5 -2.76 11.83 -9.01
N LEU A 6 -2.60 11.09 -7.89
CA LEU A 6 -3.65 10.22 -7.36
C LEU A 6 -4.91 11.02 -7.02
N LYS A 7 -4.75 12.15 -6.34
CA LYS A 7 -5.86 13.02 -5.94
C LYS A 7 -6.68 13.46 -7.15
N SER A 8 -6.02 13.88 -8.24
CA SER A 8 -6.72 14.25 -9.47
C SER A 8 -7.52 13.09 -10.08
N VAL A 9 -7.04 11.84 -9.94
CA VAL A 9 -7.80 10.65 -10.37
C VAL A 9 -9.01 10.40 -9.48
N LEU A 10 -8.84 10.54 -8.18
CA LEU A 10 -9.92 10.35 -7.22
C LEU A 10 -11.02 11.40 -7.40
N ASP A 11 -10.64 12.65 -7.70
CA ASP A 11 -11.58 13.72 -8.01
C ASP A 11 -12.43 13.42 -9.25
N ASP A 12 -11.81 12.85 -10.32
CA ASP A 12 -12.55 12.44 -11.52
C ASP A 12 -13.53 11.30 -11.21
N ILE A 13 -13.11 10.32 -10.42
CA ILE A 13 -13.98 9.21 -10.01
C ILE A 13 -15.14 9.72 -9.16
N ALA A 14 -14.87 10.66 -8.25
CA ALA A 14 -15.90 11.29 -7.44
C ALA A 14 -16.90 12.10 -8.30
N ALA A 15 -16.42 12.75 -9.36
CA ALA A 15 -17.26 13.49 -10.31
C ALA A 15 -18.22 12.59 -11.10
N GLU A 16 -17.97 11.29 -11.22
CA GLU A 16 -18.94 10.32 -11.78
C GLU A 16 -20.19 10.16 -10.89
N GLY A 17 -20.15 10.66 -9.64
CA GLY A 17 -21.31 10.83 -8.75
C GLY A 17 -21.70 9.58 -7.96
N LYS A 18 -21.15 8.40 -8.25
CA LYS A 18 -21.49 7.16 -7.54
C LYS A 18 -20.67 7.00 -6.24
N TYR A 19 -19.39 7.34 -6.28
CA TYR A 19 -18.45 7.20 -5.17
C TYR A 19 -17.80 8.55 -4.85
N THR A 20 -18.44 9.32 -3.99
CA THR A 20 -18.07 10.71 -3.69
C THR A 20 -17.33 10.87 -2.37
N ASN A 21 -17.28 9.83 -1.54
CA ASN A 21 -16.62 9.89 -0.24
C ASN A 21 -15.12 9.61 -0.39
N VAL A 22 -14.41 10.61 -0.88
CA VAL A 22 -12.95 10.56 -1.02
C VAL A 22 -12.33 11.31 0.15
N LYS A 23 -11.42 10.65 0.87
CA LYS A 23 -10.63 11.26 1.95
C LYS A 23 -9.16 11.10 1.63
N VAL A 24 -8.42 12.17 1.80
CA VAL A 24 -6.97 12.14 1.87
C VAL A 24 -6.61 12.21 3.34
N ASP A 25 -6.04 11.15 3.85
CA ASP A 25 -5.61 11.04 5.25
C ASP A 25 -4.07 11.06 5.29
N GLU A 26 -3.54 11.95 6.09
CA GLU A 26 -2.10 12.05 6.37
C GLU A 26 -1.76 11.42 7.74
N ALA A 27 -2.71 10.72 8.35
CA ALA A 27 -2.51 10.07 9.63
C ALA A 27 -1.50 8.92 9.52
N HIS A 28 -0.72 8.79 10.57
CA HIS A 28 0.19 7.65 10.70
C HIS A 28 -0.61 6.36 10.91
N SER A 29 -0.35 5.36 10.07
CA SER A 29 -0.89 4.01 10.24
C SER A 29 -0.01 3.21 11.19
N THR A 30 -0.63 2.47 12.10
CA THR A 30 0.05 1.48 12.95
C THR A 30 0.06 0.08 12.33
N GLY A 31 -0.55 -0.09 11.16
CA GLY A 31 -0.47 -1.33 10.40
C GLY A 31 0.96 -1.61 9.92
N SER A 32 1.33 -2.88 9.91
CA SER A 32 2.61 -3.34 9.39
C SER A 32 2.41 -4.00 8.04
N ASP A 33 3.11 -3.50 7.03
CA ASP A 33 3.14 -4.03 5.68
C ASP A 33 4.43 -3.64 4.92
N ASP A 34 4.63 -4.21 3.74
CA ASP A 34 5.84 -3.97 2.93
C ASP A 34 5.90 -2.56 2.32
N TYR A 35 4.81 -1.77 2.41
CA TYR A 35 4.80 -0.40 1.90
C TYR A 35 5.75 0.51 2.68
N GLY A 36 5.88 0.28 3.99
CA GLY A 36 6.82 0.99 4.84
C GLY A 36 8.25 0.86 4.31
N ASP A 37 8.65 -0.36 4.00
CA ASP A 37 9.98 -0.69 3.47
C ASP A 37 10.25 -0.01 2.13
N ILE A 38 9.32 -0.14 1.18
CA ILE A 38 9.43 0.48 -0.13
C ILE A 38 9.50 2.00 -0.01
N SER A 39 8.72 2.60 0.89
CA SER A 39 8.68 4.05 1.10
C SER A 39 9.97 4.62 1.66
N CYS A 40 10.86 3.81 2.24
CA CYS A 40 12.19 4.26 2.65
C CYS A 40 13.12 4.53 1.46
N LEU A 41 12.87 3.90 0.31
CA LEU A 41 13.76 3.89 -0.85
C LEU A 41 13.24 4.71 -2.03
N MET A 42 11.92 4.78 -2.22
CA MET A 42 11.31 5.43 -3.38
C MET A 42 9.97 6.07 -3.03
N PRO A 43 9.51 7.05 -3.85
CA PRO A 43 8.19 7.64 -3.64
C PRO A 43 7.11 6.58 -3.81
N LEU A 44 6.22 6.49 -2.82
CA LEU A 44 5.12 5.56 -2.78
C LEU A 44 3.83 6.32 -2.41
N VAL A 45 2.73 5.95 -3.04
CA VAL A 45 1.40 6.40 -2.67
C VAL A 45 0.56 5.17 -2.39
N HIS A 46 0.02 5.11 -1.19
CA HIS A 46 -0.91 4.07 -0.77
C HIS A 46 -2.33 4.62 -0.75
N PHE A 47 -3.29 3.81 -1.19
CA PHE A 47 -4.71 4.13 -1.08
C PHE A 47 -5.51 2.87 -0.83
N GLY A 48 -6.61 3.03 -0.11
CA GLY A 48 -7.61 1.99 0.08
C GLY A 48 -8.90 2.34 -0.64
N THR A 49 -9.61 1.34 -1.09
CA THR A 49 -10.99 1.45 -1.59
C THR A 49 -11.93 0.72 -0.65
N GLY A 50 -13.16 1.19 -0.51
CA GLY A 50 -14.20 0.50 0.22
C GLY A 50 -14.76 -0.70 -0.57
N GLY A 51 -15.96 -1.10 -0.23
CA GLY A 51 -16.67 -2.20 -0.88
C GLY A 51 -16.62 -3.50 -0.09
N GLN A 52 -16.00 -3.49 1.10
CA GLN A 52 -15.94 -4.60 2.03
C GLN A 52 -16.50 -4.21 3.40
N VAL A 53 -16.92 -5.20 4.15
CA VAL A 53 -17.35 -5.13 5.55
C VAL A 53 -16.64 -6.23 6.35
N GLY A 54 -16.77 -6.19 7.67
CA GLY A 54 -16.07 -7.10 8.58
C GLY A 54 -14.64 -6.67 8.87
N GLY A 55 -13.94 -7.47 9.65
CA GLY A 55 -12.55 -7.22 10.03
C GLY A 55 -11.56 -7.87 9.06
N PHE A 56 -10.47 -7.20 8.71
CA PHE A 56 -9.37 -7.86 7.98
C PHE A 56 -8.87 -9.07 8.78
N HIS A 57 -8.62 -10.18 8.09
CA HIS A 57 -8.19 -11.46 8.67
C HIS A 57 -9.23 -12.16 9.56
N ASN A 58 -10.49 -11.72 9.50
CA ASN A 58 -11.58 -12.33 10.25
C ASN A 58 -12.54 -13.10 9.33
N PRO A 59 -13.26 -14.11 9.87
CA PRO A 59 -14.22 -14.88 9.07
C PRO A 59 -15.45 -14.10 8.57
N ASP A 60 -15.71 -12.93 9.14
CA ASP A 60 -16.80 -12.02 8.77
C ASP A 60 -16.43 -11.03 7.67
N PHE A 61 -15.21 -11.14 7.11
CA PHE A 61 -14.80 -10.30 5.99
C PHE A 61 -15.56 -10.67 4.71
N GLU A 62 -16.25 -9.70 4.13
CA GLU A 62 -17.10 -9.89 2.96
C GLU A 62 -17.02 -8.69 2.01
N PHE A 63 -17.05 -8.95 0.70
CA PHE A 63 -17.22 -7.92 -0.33
C PHE A 63 -18.71 -7.65 -0.58
N VAL A 64 -19.18 -6.47 -0.18
CA VAL A 64 -20.59 -6.04 -0.33
C VAL A 64 -20.80 -5.13 -1.54
N ASP A 65 -19.77 -4.48 -2.06
CA ASP A 65 -19.76 -3.75 -3.34
C ASP A 65 -18.56 -4.21 -4.19
N PRO A 66 -18.67 -5.31 -4.92
CA PRO A 66 -17.57 -5.82 -5.77
C PRO A 66 -17.15 -4.85 -6.87
N TYR A 67 -18.07 -3.99 -7.34
CA TYR A 67 -17.72 -3.00 -8.35
C TYR A 67 -16.74 -1.94 -7.77
N LEU A 68 -17.01 -1.45 -6.57
CA LEU A 68 -16.09 -0.55 -5.87
C LEU A 68 -14.76 -1.24 -5.58
N ALA A 69 -14.83 -2.44 -5.00
CA ALA A 69 -13.63 -3.16 -4.55
C ALA A 69 -12.69 -3.55 -5.70
N TYR A 70 -13.23 -3.92 -6.87
CA TYR A 70 -12.42 -4.44 -7.97
C TYR A 70 -12.30 -3.45 -9.13
N VAL A 71 -13.45 -2.97 -9.67
CA VAL A 71 -13.45 -2.17 -10.90
C VAL A 71 -12.95 -0.76 -10.63
N VAL A 72 -13.44 -0.10 -9.59
CA VAL A 72 -12.99 1.26 -9.24
C VAL A 72 -11.52 1.25 -8.82
N THR A 73 -11.10 0.25 -8.05
CA THR A 73 -9.68 0.07 -7.69
C THR A 73 -8.81 -0.06 -8.94
N ALA A 74 -9.20 -0.91 -9.89
CA ALA A 74 -8.48 -1.06 -11.16
C ALA A 74 -8.44 0.24 -11.98
N LYS A 75 -9.54 1.00 -12.01
CA LYS A 75 -9.58 2.34 -12.65
C LYS A 75 -8.57 3.30 -12.02
N ILE A 76 -8.50 3.34 -10.68
CA ILE A 76 -7.56 4.20 -9.96
C ILE A 76 -6.12 3.87 -10.34
N TYR A 77 -5.74 2.59 -10.32
CA TYR A 77 -4.41 2.15 -10.73
C TYR A 77 -4.10 2.52 -12.19
N ALA A 78 -5.00 2.20 -13.10
CA ALA A 78 -4.80 2.45 -14.53
C ALA A 78 -4.67 3.95 -14.84
N LEU A 79 -5.57 4.78 -14.30
CA LEU A 79 -5.55 6.22 -14.53
C LEU A 79 -4.33 6.90 -13.86
N THR A 80 -3.97 6.48 -12.65
CA THR A 80 -2.79 7.00 -11.95
C THR A 80 -1.53 6.67 -12.74
N THR A 81 -1.38 5.41 -13.17
CA THR A 81 -0.24 4.99 -13.99
C THR A 81 -0.20 5.77 -15.31
N TYR A 82 -1.33 5.90 -15.99
CA TYR A 82 -1.41 6.67 -17.23
C TYR A 82 -0.98 8.13 -17.03
N ARG A 83 -1.48 8.80 -15.98
CA ARG A 83 -1.12 10.19 -15.68
C ARG A 83 0.33 10.37 -15.30
N LEU A 84 0.92 9.40 -14.62
CA LEU A 84 2.34 9.42 -14.31
C LEU A 84 3.22 9.23 -15.55
N MET A 85 2.77 8.39 -16.51
CA MET A 85 3.58 7.97 -17.65
C MET A 85 3.35 8.81 -18.92
N LYS A 86 2.22 9.50 -19.04
CA LYS A 86 1.96 10.37 -20.20
C LYS A 86 2.98 11.51 -20.29
N ASP A 87 3.03 12.18 -21.41
CA ASP A 87 3.89 13.34 -21.65
C ASP A 87 5.38 13.06 -21.37
N GLY A 88 5.85 11.88 -21.78
CA GLY A 88 7.22 11.44 -21.55
C GLY A 88 7.56 11.15 -20.09
N ALA A 89 6.55 10.74 -19.31
CA ALA A 89 6.64 10.45 -17.87
C ALA A 89 7.07 11.66 -17.03
N LYS A 90 6.66 12.87 -17.42
CA LYS A 90 7.03 14.11 -16.74
C LYS A 90 6.67 14.05 -15.25
N ALA A 91 5.42 13.73 -14.92
CA ALA A 91 4.97 13.68 -13.52
C ALA A 91 5.74 12.64 -12.69
N ALA A 92 6.01 11.46 -13.25
CA ALA A 92 6.80 10.44 -12.55
C ALA A 92 8.24 10.92 -12.29
N LYS A 93 8.87 11.56 -13.28
CA LYS A 93 10.24 12.10 -13.13
C LYS A 93 10.31 13.21 -12.09
N GLU A 94 9.33 14.10 -12.06
CA GLU A 94 9.22 15.16 -11.05
C GLU A 94 9.06 14.56 -9.64
N ASN A 95 8.19 13.57 -9.48
CA ASN A 95 8.00 12.90 -8.20
C ASN A 95 9.27 12.21 -7.70
N ILE A 96 10.03 11.56 -8.59
CA ILE A 96 11.31 10.93 -8.24
C ILE A 96 12.35 11.99 -7.87
N ALA A 97 12.41 13.10 -8.60
CA ALA A 97 13.38 14.16 -8.35
C ALA A 97 13.13 14.88 -7.00
N ASP A 98 11.86 15.04 -6.63
CA ASP A 98 11.48 15.72 -5.38
C ASP A 98 11.57 14.82 -4.15
N TYR A 99 11.60 13.50 -4.37
CA TYR A 99 11.65 12.55 -3.28
C TYR A 99 13.04 12.47 -2.65
N LYS A 100 13.08 12.45 -1.33
CA LYS A 100 14.31 12.25 -0.56
C LYS A 100 14.21 10.93 0.20
N PRO A 101 14.90 9.88 -0.24
CA PRO A 101 14.92 8.61 0.46
C PRO A 101 15.39 8.79 1.92
N ILE A 102 14.82 8.02 2.82
CA ILE A 102 15.26 7.98 4.22
C ILE A 102 16.60 7.25 4.32
N MET A 103 16.80 6.25 3.46
CA MET A 103 18.01 5.42 3.38
C MET A 103 18.41 5.23 1.92
N THR A 104 19.68 5.02 1.69
CA THR A 104 20.17 4.43 0.44
C THR A 104 19.80 2.94 0.41
N LYS A 105 19.85 2.33 -0.76
CA LYS A 105 19.61 0.89 -0.91
C LYS A 105 20.59 0.06 -0.04
N GLU A 106 21.84 0.46 -0.02
CA GLU A 106 22.90 -0.21 0.75
C GLU A 106 22.66 -0.11 2.26
N GLU A 107 22.26 1.07 2.73
CA GLU A 107 21.90 1.29 4.14
C GLU A 107 20.66 0.47 4.52
N TYR A 108 19.66 0.41 3.65
CA TYR A 108 18.47 -0.39 3.89
C TYR A 108 18.79 -1.89 3.97
N ILE A 109 19.62 -2.42 3.07
CA ILE A 109 20.04 -3.83 3.12
C ILE A 109 20.81 -4.11 4.42
N ALA A 110 21.76 -3.25 4.79
CA ALA A 110 22.50 -3.41 6.03
C ALA A 110 21.61 -3.34 7.27
N PHE A 111 20.59 -2.48 7.25
CA PHE A 111 19.59 -2.41 8.31
C PHE A 111 18.80 -3.72 8.42
N GLN A 112 18.27 -4.24 7.31
CA GLN A 112 17.53 -5.51 7.28
C GLN A 112 18.40 -6.68 7.75
N ASP A 113 19.64 -6.77 7.30
CA ASP A 113 20.58 -7.80 7.73
C ASP A 113 20.86 -7.74 9.25
N SER A 114 20.91 -6.53 9.81
CA SER A 114 21.11 -6.32 11.25
C SER A 114 19.91 -6.77 12.10
N MET A 115 18.72 -6.82 11.51
CA MET A 115 17.50 -7.25 12.19
C MET A 115 17.26 -8.77 12.11
N GLN A 116 18.00 -9.47 11.25
CA GLN A 116 17.88 -10.91 11.13
C GLN A 116 18.56 -11.62 12.30
N THR A 117 17.80 -12.44 12.99
CA THR A 117 18.31 -13.35 14.01
C THR A 117 17.95 -14.78 13.59
N SER A 118 18.90 -15.69 13.75
CA SER A 118 18.67 -17.12 13.53
C SER A 118 19.03 -17.88 14.79
N GLU A 119 18.12 -18.71 15.24
CA GLU A 119 18.33 -19.61 16.38
C GLU A 119 17.91 -21.02 16.00
N ASP A 120 18.81 -21.97 16.18
CA ASP A 120 18.50 -23.38 16.00
C ASP A 120 17.80 -23.92 17.24
N ILE A 121 16.49 -24.11 17.15
CA ILE A 121 15.69 -24.72 18.22
C ILE A 121 15.60 -26.23 17.94
N PRO A 122 16.12 -27.09 18.83
CA PRO A 122 15.93 -28.52 18.69
C PRO A 122 14.45 -28.89 18.64
N MET A 123 14.07 -29.78 17.75
CA MET A 123 12.67 -30.21 17.59
C MET A 123 12.06 -30.75 18.89
N THR A 124 12.91 -31.24 19.80
CA THR A 124 12.50 -31.71 21.12
C THR A 124 12.01 -30.61 22.06
N ASP A 125 12.43 -29.37 21.81
CA ASP A 125 12.15 -28.21 22.66
C ASP A 125 10.98 -27.38 22.14
N LEU A 126 10.44 -27.77 20.97
CA LEU A 126 9.25 -27.11 20.44
C LEU A 126 8.01 -27.48 21.26
N PRO A 127 7.20 -26.52 21.69
CA PRO A 127 5.94 -26.81 22.33
C PRO A 127 5.05 -27.62 21.37
N ILE A 128 4.71 -28.84 21.75
CA ILE A 128 3.71 -29.62 21.01
C ILE A 128 2.37 -28.90 21.18
N VAL A 129 1.97 -28.14 20.18
CA VAL A 129 0.62 -27.63 20.12
C VAL A 129 -0.30 -28.83 19.91
N GLY A 130 -0.89 -29.31 20.99
CA GLY A 130 -1.81 -30.43 20.93
C GLY A 130 -2.98 -30.08 20.01
N LEU A 131 -3.10 -30.85 18.93
CA LEU A 131 -4.33 -30.88 18.15
C LEU A 131 -5.40 -31.49 19.07
N HIS A 132 -6.17 -30.63 19.73
CA HIS A 132 -7.38 -31.09 20.41
C HIS A 132 -8.33 -31.63 19.33
N LYS A 133 -8.59 -32.92 19.40
CA LYS A 133 -9.61 -33.62 18.62
C LYS A 133 -11.00 -33.15 19.00
#